data_4acc539f237fabfcd7475ba341c86802
#
_entry.id   4acc539f237fabfcd7475ba341c86802
#
_cell.length_a   1.000
_cell.length_b   1.000
_cell.length_c   1.000
_cell.angle_alpha   90.00
_cell.angle_beta   90.00
_cell.angle_gamma   90.00
#
_symmetry.space_group_name_H-M   'P 1'
#
loop_
_entity.id
_entity.type
_entity.pdbx_description
1 polymer ?
#
loop_
_entity_poly.entity_id
_entity_poly.type
_entity_poly.pdbx_seq_one_letter_code
_entity_poly.pdbx_strand_id
1 'polypeptide(L)'
;GFKRNYPSVNIQVQAAGSSTAPTALTEGTANFGPMSRAMKDKEIEAFESRFGYKPTAIRVAVDALAVFVHKDSPLTELSIAQVDAAFSETRRCGATAGVDVWGDFGLIGSWQERPVQLYGRNSVSGTYGYFKKVGLCSGDFKGSVNEQPGSASVVQAVASSLNGIGYS
;
A
#
# COMPACT_ATOMS: atom_id res chain seq x y z
N GLY A 1 -17.06 -20.49 1.86
CA GLY A 1 -15.89 -21.28 2.20
C GLY A 1 -15.97 -21.88 3.60
N PHE A 2 -15.18 -21.39 4.55
CA PHE A 2 -14.96 -22.00 5.87
C PHE A 2 -16.26 -22.26 6.66
N LYS A 3 -17.13 -21.26 6.79
CA LYS A 3 -18.39 -21.37 7.56
C LYS A 3 -19.34 -22.46 7.02
N ARG A 4 -19.24 -22.82 5.73
CA ARG A 4 -20.03 -23.92 5.16
C ARG A 4 -19.61 -25.29 5.69
N ASN A 5 -18.32 -25.46 5.95
CA ASN A 5 -17.76 -26.72 6.48
C ASN A 5 -17.78 -26.77 8.01
N TYR A 6 -17.77 -25.59 8.67
CA TYR A 6 -17.72 -25.43 10.11
C TYR A 6 -18.79 -24.42 10.58
N PRO A 7 -20.08 -24.77 10.51
CA PRO A 7 -21.19 -23.83 10.77
C PRO A 7 -21.29 -23.35 12.22
N SER A 8 -20.77 -24.13 13.15
CA SER A 8 -20.75 -23.80 14.58
C SER A 8 -19.64 -22.82 14.98
N VAL A 9 -18.66 -22.58 14.09
CA VAL A 9 -17.57 -21.63 14.35
C VAL A 9 -18.01 -20.23 13.94
N ASN A 10 -18.02 -19.31 14.90
CA ASN A 10 -18.30 -17.90 14.62
C ASN A 10 -16.99 -17.15 14.35
N ILE A 11 -16.87 -16.56 13.16
CA ILE A 11 -15.71 -15.78 12.76
C ILE A 11 -16.15 -14.33 12.61
N GLN A 12 -15.48 -13.45 13.37
CA GLN A 12 -15.59 -12.00 13.20
C GLN A 12 -14.33 -11.50 12.47
N VAL A 13 -14.52 -10.69 11.44
CA VAL A 13 -13.43 -10.15 10.63
C VAL A 13 -13.43 -8.62 10.72
N GLN A 14 -12.29 -8.06 11.09
CA GLN A 14 -12.01 -6.63 11.00
C GLN A 14 -10.94 -6.39 9.92
N ALA A 15 -11.24 -5.56 8.94
CA ALA A 15 -10.38 -5.29 7.79
C ALA A 15 -9.90 -3.83 7.81
N ALA A 16 -9.11 -3.46 8.82
CA ALA A 16 -8.64 -2.09 9.03
C ALA A 16 -7.16 -1.88 8.65
N GLY A 17 -6.48 -2.90 8.16
CA GLY A 17 -5.08 -2.87 7.71
C GLY A 17 -4.11 -3.54 8.68
N SER A 18 -2.91 -3.88 8.16
CA SER A 18 -1.89 -4.67 8.87
C SER A 18 -1.42 -4.06 10.19
N SER A 19 -1.50 -2.75 10.34
CA SER A 19 -1.02 -2.07 11.55
C SER A 19 -1.97 -2.22 12.76
N THR A 20 -3.20 -2.68 12.56
CA THR A 20 -4.16 -2.92 13.65
C THR A 20 -4.04 -4.32 14.25
N ALA A 21 -3.51 -5.28 13.49
CA ALA A 21 -3.41 -6.67 13.91
C ALA A 21 -2.49 -6.89 15.12
N PRO A 22 -1.28 -6.32 15.22
CA PRO A 22 -0.41 -6.51 16.38
C PRO A 22 -1.04 -6.04 17.68
N THR A 23 -1.69 -4.87 17.68
CA THR A 23 -2.40 -4.35 18.85
C THR A 23 -3.53 -5.28 19.27
N ALA A 24 -4.38 -5.69 18.33
CA ALA A 24 -5.51 -6.58 18.62
C ALA A 24 -5.07 -7.96 19.15
N LEU A 25 -3.97 -8.51 18.62
CA LEU A 25 -3.35 -9.73 19.15
C LEU A 25 -2.83 -9.52 20.58
N THR A 26 -2.11 -8.41 20.81
CA THR A 26 -1.54 -8.09 22.14
C THR A 26 -2.64 -7.82 23.17
N GLU A 27 -3.72 -7.16 22.79
CA GLU A 27 -4.87 -6.91 23.66
C GLU A 27 -5.73 -8.15 23.90
N GLY A 28 -5.54 -9.21 23.11
CA GLY A 28 -6.33 -10.45 23.19
C GLY A 28 -7.71 -10.30 22.56
N THR A 29 -7.96 -9.25 21.79
CA THR A 29 -9.22 -9.01 21.06
C THR A 29 -9.29 -9.75 19.72
N ALA A 30 -8.13 -10.26 19.22
CA ALA A 30 -8.04 -11.10 18.03
C ALA A 30 -7.24 -12.37 18.32
N ASN A 31 -7.64 -13.49 17.70
CA ASN A 31 -6.91 -14.76 17.74
C ASN A 31 -5.94 -14.91 16.56
N PHE A 32 -6.26 -14.26 15.44
CA PHE A 32 -5.46 -14.25 14.22
C PHE A 32 -5.30 -12.81 13.73
N GLY A 33 -4.10 -12.45 13.30
CA GLY A 33 -3.77 -11.13 12.77
C GLY A 33 -3.23 -11.25 11.34
N PRO A 34 -4.09 -11.30 10.27
CA PRO A 34 -3.60 -11.32 8.90
C PRO A 34 -2.92 -10.00 8.57
N MET A 35 -1.72 -10.10 7.99
CA MET A 35 -0.87 -8.95 7.67
C MET A 35 -0.19 -9.17 6.33
N SER A 36 0.01 -8.09 5.56
CA SER A 36 0.82 -8.06 4.34
C SER A 36 2.29 -7.63 4.60
N ARG A 37 2.71 -7.61 5.85
CA ARG A 37 4.08 -7.36 6.31
C ARG A 37 4.39 -8.20 7.54
N ALA A 38 5.66 -8.36 7.86
CA ALA A 38 6.05 -8.88 9.16
C ALA A 38 5.70 -7.91 10.30
N MET A 39 5.51 -8.44 11.50
CA MET A 39 5.47 -7.61 12.71
C MET A 39 6.82 -6.90 12.90
N LYS A 40 6.76 -5.67 13.38
CA LYS A 40 7.96 -4.90 13.78
C LYS A 40 8.48 -5.42 15.13
N ASP A 41 9.77 -5.24 15.40
CA ASP A 41 10.38 -5.69 16.65
C ASP A 41 9.61 -5.20 17.88
N LYS A 42 9.26 -3.91 17.93
CA LYS A 42 8.45 -3.32 19.02
C LYS A 42 7.07 -3.98 19.19
N GLU A 43 6.45 -4.43 18.09
CA GLU A 43 5.15 -5.11 18.12
C GLU A 43 5.31 -6.53 18.68
N ILE A 44 6.41 -7.21 18.34
CA ILE A 44 6.77 -8.54 18.88
C ILE A 44 7.08 -8.43 20.35
N GLU A 45 7.91 -7.46 20.76
CA GLU A 45 8.26 -7.20 22.16
C GLU A 45 7.03 -6.92 23.04
N ALA A 46 6.09 -6.12 22.54
CA ALA A 46 4.85 -5.81 23.24
C ALA A 46 4.00 -7.08 23.46
N PHE A 47 3.89 -7.94 22.47
CA PHE A 47 3.19 -9.21 22.58
C PHE A 47 3.89 -10.16 23.55
N GLU A 48 5.22 -10.32 23.42
CA GLU A 48 6.03 -11.18 24.29
C GLU A 48 6.00 -10.74 25.74
N SER A 49 6.04 -9.42 26.00
CA SER A 49 5.93 -8.86 27.35
C SER A 49 4.60 -9.20 28.04
N ARG A 50 3.52 -9.33 27.25
CA ARG A 50 2.19 -9.65 27.79
C ARG A 50 1.99 -11.13 28.01
N PHE A 51 2.44 -11.98 27.08
CA PHE A 51 2.12 -13.40 27.06
C PHE A 51 3.29 -14.31 27.46
N GLY A 52 4.51 -13.80 27.54
CA GLY A 52 5.71 -14.56 27.89
C GLY A 52 6.26 -15.43 26.74
N TYR A 53 5.72 -15.29 25.52
CA TYR A 53 6.18 -15.98 24.31
C TYR A 53 5.95 -15.12 23.07
N LYS A 54 6.70 -15.42 21.99
CA LYS A 54 6.59 -14.68 20.73
C LYS A 54 5.37 -15.13 19.91
N PRO A 55 4.75 -14.22 19.15
CA PRO A 55 3.66 -14.60 18.25
C PRO A 55 4.17 -15.54 17.15
N THR A 56 3.36 -16.52 16.79
CA THR A 56 3.69 -17.45 15.69
C THR A 56 3.35 -16.83 14.35
N ALA A 57 4.34 -16.70 13.47
CA ALA A 57 4.16 -16.21 12.11
C ALA A 57 3.97 -17.39 11.13
N ILE A 58 2.84 -17.40 10.43
CA ILE A 58 2.51 -18.39 9.40
C ILE A 58 2.42 -17.68 8.05
N ARG A 59 3.29 -18.04 7.10
CA ARG A 59 3.23 -17.53 5.73
C ARG A 59 2.17 -18.31 4.96
N VAL A 60 1.17 -17.60 4.44
CA VAL A 60 0.03 -18.22 3.74
C VAL A 60 -0.02 -17.90 2.24
N ALA A 61 0.59 -16.79 1.82
CA ALA A 61 0.63 -16.35 0.43
C ALA A 61 1.80 -15.39 0.18
N VAL A 62 2.14 -15.17 -1.08
CA VAL A 62 2.99 -14.08 -1.53
C VAL A 62 2.08 -13.02 -2.14
N ASP A 63 2.20 -11.79 -1.65
CA ASP A 63 1.50 -10.61 -2.15
C ASP A 63 2.43 -9.82 -3.06
N ALA A 64 1.91 -9.30 -4.16
CA ALA A 64 2.65 -8.50 -5.14
C ALA A 64 2.07 -7.10 -5.21
N LEU A 65 2.87 -6.11 -4.77
CA LEU A 65 2.53 -4.71 -4.95
C LEU A 65 2.81 -4.29 -6.39
N ALA A 66 1.87 -3.58 -7.00
CA ALA A 66 2.01 -3.03 -8.34
C ALA A 66 1.74 -1.53 -8.36
N VAL A 67 2.42 -0.82 -9.27
CA VAL A 67 2.04 0.51 -9.72
C VAL A 67 1.29 0.35 -11.03
N PHE A 68 0.14 1.00 -11.15
CA PHE A 68 -0.72 0.87 -12.33
C PHE A 68 -1.34 2.20 -12.71
N VAL A 69 -1.70 2.32 -13.98
CA VAL A 69 -2.29 3.50 -14.59
C VAL A 69 -3.64 3.17 -15.22
N HIS A 70 -4.39 4.18 -15.63
CA HIS A 70 -5.61 3.97 -16.40
C HIS A 70 -5.31 3.16 -17.69
N LYS A 71 -6.21 2.27 -18.09
CA LYS A 71 -6.04 1.35 -19.22
C LYS A 71 -5.74 2.05 -20.57
N ASP A 72 -6.18 3.30 -20.73
CA ASP A 72 -5.97 4.09 -21.93
C ASP A 72 -4.73 5.01 -21.83
N SER A 73 -3.94 4.90 -20.75
CA SER A 73 -2.65 5.58 -20.65
C SER A 73 -1.63 4.93 -21.59
N PRO A 74 -0.85 5.70 -22.34
CA PRO A 74 0.21 5.17 -23.21
C PRO A 74 1.48 4.79 -22.42
N LEU A 75 1.53 5.03 -21.11
CA LEU A 75 2.68 4.70 -20.28
C LEU A 75 2.81 3.18 -20.13
N THR A 76 3.97 2.63 -20.46
CA THR A 76 4.24 1.19 -20.45
C THR A 76 5.17 0.76 -19.32
N GLU A 77 6.06 1.65 -18.86
CA GLU A 77 7.06 1.34 -17.84
C GLU A 77 7.45 2.57 -17.05
N LEU A 78 7.90 2.36 -15.83
CA LEU A 78 8.50 3.37 -14.95
C LEU A 78 9.70 2.78 -14.21
N SER A 79 10.77 3.54 -14.12
CA SER A 79 11.85 3.24 -13.17
C SER A 79 11.42 3.58 -11.74
N ILE A 80 12.10 3.00 -10.75
CA ILE A 80 11.87 3.33 -9.33
C ILE A 80 12.08 4.83 -9.05
N ALA A 81 13.07 5.46 -9.69
CA ALA A 81 13.29 6.90 -9.56
C ALA A 81 12.10 7.73 -10.09
N GLN A 82 11.44 7.30 -11.18
CA GLN A 82 10.25 7.96 -11.71
C GLN A 82 9.03 7.72 -10.80
N VAL A 83 8.88 6.52 -10.25
CA VAL A 83 7.84 6.23 -9.25
C VAL A 83 8.01 7.14 -8.02
N ASP A 84 9.21 7.24 -7.50
CA ASP A 84 9.54 8.14 -6.39
C ASP A 84 9.28 9.62 -6.75
N ALA A 85 9.69 10.05 -7.95
CA ALA A 85 9.41 11.41 -8.44
C ALA A 85 7.92 11.75 -8.50
N ALA A 86 7.07 10.76 -8.82
CA ALA A 86 5.63 10.93 -8.87
C ALA A 86 5.00 11.03 -7.48
N PHE A 87 5.34 10.10 -6.58
CA PHE A 87 4.63 9.92 -5.31
C PHE A 87 5.33 10.59 -4.12
N SER A 88 6.62 10.96 -4.23
CA SER A 88 7.42 11.47 -3.11
C SER A 88 7.71 12.96 -3.18
N GLU A 89 7.62 13.60 -2.03
CA GLU A 89 8.08 14.98 -1.82
C GLU A 89 9.61 15.05 -1.77
N THR A 90 10.23 14.02 -1.20
CA THR A 90 11.67 14.01 -0.87
C THR A 90 12.57 13.42 -1.93
N ARG A 91 12.03 12.64 -2.87
CA ARG A 91 12.72 12.03 -4.03
C ARG A 91 14.05 11.32 -3.69
N ARG A 92 14.01 10.44 -2.70
CA ARG A 92 15.22 9.76 -2.18
C ARG A 92 15.78 8.66 -3.09
N CYS A 93 15.00 8.23 -4.11
CA CYS A 93 15.47 7.24 -5.09
C CYS A 93 16.28 7.86 -6.24
N GLY A 94 16.64 9.15 -6.17
CA GLY A 94 17.60 9.79 -7.08
C GLY A 94 17.01 10.62 -8.21
N ALA A 95 15.69 10.84 -8.24
CA ALA A 95 15.09 11.76 -9.19
C ALA A 95 15.45 13.22 -8.85
N THR A 96 15.83 14.01 -9.86
CA THR A 96 16.22 15.42 -9.70
C THR A 96 15.02 16.36 -9.63
N ALA A 97 13.88 15.98 -10.24
CA ALA A 97 12.65 16.76 -10.26
C ALA A 97 11.45 15.88 -9.89
N GLY A 98 10.40 16.52 -9.38
CA GLY A 98 9.11 15.86 -9.17
C GLY A 98 8.36 15.70 -10.49
N VAL A 99 7.30 14.87 -10.46
CA VAL A 99 6.38 14.67 -11.56
C VAL A 99 5.03 15.26 -11.17
N ASP A 100 4.54 16.22 -11.94
CA ASP A 100 3.24 16.85 -11.72
C ASP A 100 2.32 16.68 -12.93
N VAL A 101 2.90 16.58 -14.13
CA VAL A 101 2.16 16.33 -15.38
C VAL A 101 2.69 15.05 -16.06
N TRP A 102 1.88 14.47 -16.94
CA TRP A 102 2.27 13.27 -17.68
C TRP A 102 3.45 13.50 -18.64
N GLY A 103 3.68 14.75 -19.06
CA GLY A 103 4.86 15.16 -19.81
C GLY A 103 6.17 14.94 -19.07
N ASP A 104 6.18 15.01 -17.74
CA ASP A 104 7.36 14.74 -16.92
C ASP A 104 7.83 13.27 -16.99
N PHE A 105 6.93 12.36 -17.38
CA PHE A 105 7.27 10.97 -17.73
C PHE A 105 7.75 10.80 -19.17
N GLY A 106 7.80 11.89 -19.96
CA GLY A 106 8.18 11.87 -21.38
C GLY A 106 7.01 11.68 -22.34
N LEU A 107 5.77 11.75 -21.88
CA LEU A 107 4.60 11.70 -22.74
C LEU A 107 4.43 13.04 -23.47
N ILE A 108 4.05 12.98 -24.76
CA ILE A 108 3.91 14.12 -25.65
C ILE A 108 2.47 14.30 -26.14
N GLY A 109 2.22 15.37 -26.88
CA GLY A 109 0.92 15.65 -27.50
C GLY A 109 -0.16 15.91 -26.45
N SER A 110 -1.32 15.30 -26.59
CA SER A 110 -2.47 15.52 -25.70
C SER A 110 -2.25 15.09 -24.25
N TRP A 111 -1.18 14.37 -23.95
CA TRP A 111 -0.82 13.93 -22.60
C TRP A 111 0.14 14.87 -21.89
N GLN A 112 0.88 15.68 -22.62
CA GLN A 112 2.01 16.46 -22.08
C GLN A 112 1.63 17.34 -20.90
N GLU A 113 0.56 18.09 -21.01
CA GLU A 113 0.11 19.05 -19.97
C GLU A 113 -0.95 18.48 -19.02
N ARG A 114 -1.29 17.19 -19.14
CA ARG A 114 -2.28 16.59 -18.23
C ARG A 114 -1.72 16.42 -16.83
N PRO A 115 -2.42 16.86 -15.78
CA PRO A 115 -1.98 16.66 -14.41
C PRO A 115 -2.02 15.18 -14.04
N VAL A 116 -1.03 14.72 -13.29
CA VAL A 116 -1.01 13.36 -12.74
C VAL A 116 -1.87 13.33 -11.48
N GLN A 117 -2.82 12.38 -11.42
CA GLN A 117 -3.64 12.13 -10.25
C GLN A 117 -3.15 10.89 -9.51
N LEU A 118 -2.70 11.08 -8.27
CA LEU A 118 -2.05 10.06 -7.46
C LEU A 118 -3.06 9.37 -6.55
N TYR A 119 -3.04 8.04 -6.55
CA TYR A 119 -3.88 7.20 -5.68
C TYR A 119 -3.05 6.17 -4.95
N GLY A 120 -3.30 5.99 -3.67
CA GLY A 120 -2.56 5.05 -2.84
C GLY A 120 -3.34 4.56 -1.64
N ARG A 121 -2.68 3.77 -0.82
CA ARG A 121 -3.24 3.25 0.42
C ARG A 121 -3.00 4.24 1.56
N ASN A 122 -3.83 4.20 2.56
CA ASN A 122 -3.66 4.99 3.78
C ASN A 122 -2.55 4.41 4.69
N SER A 123 -2.12 5.19 5.67
CA SER A 123 -0.97 4.90 6.54
C SER A 123 -1.12 3.66 7.44
N VAL A 124 -2.34 3.15 7.66
CA VAL A 124 -2.56 1.89 8.42
C VAL A 124 -2.34 0.64 7.58
N SER A 125 -2.23 0.79 6.26
CA SER A 125 -1.99 -0.31 5.32
C SER A 125 -0.54 -0.80 5.38
N GLY A 126 -0.35 -2.12 5.35
CA GLY A 126 0.98 -2.71 5.15
C GLY A 126 1.57 -2.37 3.79
N THR A 127 0.73 -2.27 2.76
CA THR A 127 1.09 -1.84 1.40
C THR A 127 1.67 -0.42 1.38
N TYR A 128 1.08 0.52 2.14
CA TYR A 128 1.62 1.87 2.32
C TYR A 128 3.06 1.84 2.85
N GLY A 129 3.28 1.11 3.96
CA GLY A 129 4.60 1.03 4.56
C GLY A 129 5.63 0.35 3.66
N TYR A 130 5.24 -0.68 2.93
CA TYR A 130 6.11 -1.37 1.98
C TYR A 130 6.46 -0.47 0.78
N PHE A 131 5.47 0.19 0.18
CA PHE A 131 5.69 1.13 -0.93
C PHE A 131 6.58 2.31 -0.50
N LYS A 132 6.34 2.89 0.68
CA LYS A 132 7.22 3.93 1.23
C LYS A 132 8.67 3.48 1.30
N LYS A 133 8.91 2.24 1.77
CA LYS A 133 10.26 1.68 1.93
C LYS A 133 10.94 1.42 0.58
N VAL A 134 10.25 0.76 -0.35
CA VAL A 134 10.84 0.25 -1.60
C VAL A 134 10.65 1.22 -2.75
N GLY A 135 9.45 1.74 -2.95
CA GLY A 135 9.11 2.62 -4.06
C GLY A 135 9.57 4.07 -3.87
N LEU A 136 9.68 4.52 -2.61
CA LEU A 136 10.09 5.89 -2.27
C LEU A 136 11.44 5.94 -1.52
N CYS A 137 12.19 4.85 -1.46
CA CYS A 137 13.46 4.78 -0.72
C CYS A 137 13.35 5.35 0.71
N SER A 138 12.25 5.06 1.39
CA SER A 138 11.87 5.62 2.70
C SER A 138 11.64 7.14 2.69
N GLY A 139 11.36 7.73 1.53
CA GLY A 139 10.96 9.12 1.37
C GLY A 139 9.55 9.40 1.87
N ASP A 140 9.17 10.67 1.89
CA ASP A 140 7.84 11.09 2.33
C ASP A 140 6.91 11.25 1.13
N PHE A 141 5.66 10.80 1.29
CA PHE A 141 4.65 10.96 0.26
C PHE A 141 4.31 12.43 0.02
N LYS A 142 3.94 12.77 -1.23
CA LYS A 142 3.30 14.04 -1.55
C LYS A 142 1.95 14.13 -0.84
N GLY A 143 1.60 15.31 -0.36
CA GLY A 143 0.27 15.58 0.21
C GLY A 143 -0.89 15.47 -0.78
N SER A 144 -0.58 15.44 -2.09
CA SER A 144 -1.56 15.25 -3.18
C SER A 144 -1.96 13.81 -3.44
N VAL A 145 -1.38 12.83 -2.74
CA VAL A 145 -1.77 11.42 -2.86
C VAL A 145 -3.15 11.21 -2.25
N ASN A 146 -4.12 10.80 -3.07
CA ASN A 146 -5.47 10.45 -2.64
C ASN A 146 -5.45 9.09 -1.94
N GLU A 147 -5.50 9.09 -0.62
CA GLU A 147 -5.48 7.88 0.18
C GLU A 147 -6.80 7.11 0.11
N GLN A 148 -6.70 5.80 -0.13
CA GLN A 148 -7.84 4.89 -0.22
C GLN A 148 -7.79 3.82 0.89
N PRO A 149 -8.95 3.41 1.41
CA PRO A 149 -9.00 2.44 2.52
C PRO A 149 -8.66 1.01 2.10
N GLY A 150 -8.75 0.68 0.80
CA GLY A 150 -8.54 -0.68 0.30
C GLY A 150 -7.95 -0.71 -1.10
N SER A 151 -7.35 -1.85 -1.47
CA SER A 151 -6.77 -2.07 -2.82
C SER A 151 -7.82 -1.94 -3.92
N ALA A 152 -9.01 -2.50 -3.70
CA ALA A 152 -10.12 -2.40 -4.66
C ALA A 152 -10.52 -0.94 -4.92
N SER A 153 -10.50 -0.08 -3.88
CA SER A 153 -10.81 1.35 -4.03
C SER A 153 -9.73 2.09 -4.81
N VAL A 154 -8.45 1.74 -4.64
CA VAL A 154 -7.35 2.31 -5.46
C VAL A 154 -7.54 1.94 -6.93
N VAL A 155 -7.77 0.65 -7.22
CA VAL A 155 -8.00 0.15 -8.58
C VAL A 155 -9.19 0.85 -9.24
N GLN A 156 -10.30 0.98 -8.51
CA GLN A 156 -11.49 1.65 -9.03
C GLN A 156 -11.25 3.14 -9.28
N ALA A 157 -10.54 3.84 -8.39
CA ALA A 157 -10.20 5.25 -8.55
C ALA A 157 -9.33 5.48 -9.79
N VAL A 158 -8.30 4.67 -10.00
CA VAL A 158 -7.45 4.75 -11.21
C VAL A 158 -8.24 4.38 -12.47
N ALA A 159 -9.08 3.33 -12.41
CA ALA A 159 -9.90 2.92 -13.56
C ALA A 159 -10.94 3.98 -13.95
N SER A 160 -11.33 4.86 -13.05
CA SER A 160 -12.29 5.95 -13.31
C SER A 160 -11.61 7.28 -13.66
N SER A 161 -10.29 7.37 -13.57
CA SER A 161 -9.52 8.58 -13.82
C SER A 161 -8.52 8.37 -14.95
N LEU A 162 -8.75 9.00 -16.10
CA LEU A 162 -7.82 8.92 -17.24
C LEU A 162 -6.40 9.39 -16.87
N ASN A 163 -6.29 10.32 -15.94
CA ASN A 163 -5.03 10.88 -15.46
C ASN A 163 -4.48 10.13 -14.23
N GLY A 164 -5.09 9.01 -13.87
CA GLY A 164 -4.79 8.27 -12.65
C GLY A 164 -3.56 7.39 -12.75
N ILE A 165 -2.73 7.45 -11.72
CA ILE A 165 -1.69 6.48 -11.40
C ILE A 165 -1.85 6.08 -9.94
N GLY A 166 -1.74 4.81 -9.63
CA GLY A 166 -1.93 4.30 -8.28
C GLY A 166 -1.01 3.15 -7.93
N TYR A 167 -0.90 2.87 -6.63
CA TYR A 167 -0.22 1.66 -6.14
C TYR A 167 -1.12 0.89 -5.17
N SER A 168 -1.07 -0.40 -5.26
CA SER A 168 -1.70 -1.32 -4.30
C SER A 168 -1.13 -2.72 -4.35
#